data_ae97145cb5d5e95b0809073583aa9535
#
_entry.id   ae97145cb5d5e95b0809073583aa9535
#
_cell.length_a   1.000
_cell.length_b   1.000
_cell.length_c   1.000
_cell.angle_alpha   90.00
_cell.angle_beta   90.00
_cell.angle_gamma   90.00
#
_symmetry.space_group_name_H-M   'P 1'
#
loop_
_entity.id
_entity.type
_entity.pdbx_description
1 polymer ?
#
loop_
_entity_poly.entity_id
_entity_poly.type
_entity_poly.pdbx_seq_one_letter_code
_entity_poly.pdbx_strand_id
1 'polypeptide(L)'
;KSPVNKHHKKYLLLAHTLARKQFGKTFPNPSVGCVLVKKNKILAMSSTGKNGRPHAEEKVLKKAGKKSIGSTMYVTLEPCYHNSTFGSCAKQIIKSKINNIFISKIDPDPRTNKKSIKLFEKNLIKTNVGLTSEKSDQLNNFYFISTQLKRPYIKVKMAISNDQKIAWSDYSSKWISNTKSRKYSHKLRFYSQAILTTSKTVIKDNPRFTIRKKNKIIKYLPVIIIDKSLK
;
A
#
# COMPACT_ATOMS: atom_id res chain seq x y z
N LYS A 1 15.53 24.03 5.27
CA LYS A 1 15.17 23.07 4.18
C LYS A 1 15.18 23.85 2.86
N SER A 2 16.04 23.47 1.90
CA SER A 2 16.27 24.25 0.68
C SER A 2 14.99 24.39 -0.17
N PRO A 3 14.79 25.49 -0.91
CA PRO A 3 13.67 25.72 -1.82
C PRO A 3 13.51 24.59 -2.85
N VAL A 4 14.61 24.01 -3.31
CA VAL A 4 14.66 22.88 -4.24
C VAL A 4 13.91 21.66 -3.68
N ASN A 5 14.11 21.35 -2.39
CA ASN A 5 13.41 20.25 -1.72
C ASN A 5 11.89 20.47 -1.63
N LYS A 6 11.43 21.71 -1.47
CA LYS A 6 9.99 22.05 -1.42
C LYS A 6 9.32 21.78 -2.76
N HIS A 7 9.99 22.09 -3.87
CA HIS A 7 9.50 21.85 -5.22
C HIS A 7 9.32 20.34 -5.53
N HIS A 8 10.32 19.51 -5.23
CA HIS A 8 10.24 18.07 -5.46
C HIS A 8 9.25 17.38 -4.52
N LYS A 9 9.14 17.85 -3.28
CA LYS A 9 8.21 17.32 -2.27
C LYS A 9 6.76 17.37 -2.72
N LYS A 10 6.32 18.43 -3.44
CA LYS A 10 4.93 18.53 -3.93
C LYS A 10 4.54 17.38 -4.86
N TYR A 11 5.44 16.96 -5.76
CA TYR A 11 5.15 15.87 -6.70
C TYR A 11 5.17 14.50 -6.01
N LEU A 12 6.05 14.30 -5.02
CA LEU A 12 6.01 13.10 -4.19
C LEU A 12 4.72 13.03 -3.36
N LEU A 13 4.25 14.14 -2.79
CA LEU A 13 2.98 14.19 -2.07
C LEU A 13 1.79 13.88 -3.00
N LEU A 14 1.82 14.36 -4.24
CA LEU A 14 0.82 13.98 -5.25
C LEU A 14 0.88 12.47 -5.55
N ALA A 15 2.07 11.90 -5.71
CA ALA A 15 2.25 10.46 -5.88
C ALA A 15 1.67 9.67 -4.68
N HIS A 16 1.89 10.11 -3.45
CA HIS A 16 1.29 9.50 -2.25
C HIS A 16 -0.24 9.60 -2.26
N THR A 17 -0.80 10.72 -2.71
CA THR A 17 -2.26 10.88 -2.85
C THR A 17 -2.85 9.87 -3.83
N LEU A 18 -2.18 9.63 -4.96
CA LEU A 18 -2.56 8.63 -5.95
C LEU A 18 -2.48 7.21 -5.37
N ALA A 19 -1.39 6.90 -4.68
CA ALA A 19 -1.22 5.61 -4.01
C ALA A 19 -2.34 5.37 -2.99
N ARG A 20 -2.67 6.36 -2.16
CA ARG A 20 -3.72 6.25 -1.12
C ARG A 20 -5.09 5.89 -1.71
N LYS A 21 -5.44 6.38 -2.91
CA LYS A 21 -6.71 6.05 -3.59
C LYS A 21 -6.83 4.57 -3.97
N GLN A 22 -5.70 3.86 -4.11
CA GLN A 22 -5.66 2.43 -4.44
C GLN A 22 -5.40 1.53 -3.23
N PHE A 23 -5.14 2.11 -2.06
CA PHE A 23 -4.90 1.34 -0.84
C PHE A 23 -6.02 0.33 -0.57
N GLY A 24 -5.64 -0.91 -0.23
CA GLY A 24 -6.57 -2.03 -0.02
C GLY A 24 -7.07 -2.73 -1.29
N LYS A 25 -6.67 -2.28 -2.49
CA LYS A 25 -7.07 -2.87 -3.78
C LYS A 25 -5.90 -3.49 -4.55
N THR A 26 -4.67 -3.30 -4.08
CA THR A 26 -3.44 -3.66 -4.80
C THR A 26 -2.81 -4.97 -4.32
N PHE A 27 -3.38 -5.61 -3.30
CA PHE A 27 -2.87 -6.87 -2.76
C PHE A 27 -2.60 -7.92 -3.87
N PRO A 28 -1.47 -8.66 -3.79
CA PRO A 28 -0.47 -8.71 -2.72
C PRO A 28 0.56 -7.58 -2.74
N ASN A 29 0.62 -6.77 -3.79
CA ASN A 29 1.62 -5.72 -3.97
C ASN A 29 1.31 -4.46 -3.13
N PRO A 30 2.35 -3.67 -2.77
CA PRO A 30 2.15 -2.39 -2.12
C PRO A 30 1.44 -1.40 -3.04
N SER A 31 0.77 -0.43 -2.44
CA SER A 31 0.15 0.66 -3.19
C SER A 31 1.20 1.73 -3.48
N VAL A 32 1.55 1.88 -4.75
CA VAL A 32 2.56 2.82 -5.25
C VAL A 32 1.90 3.88 -6.11
N GLY A 33 2.38 5.11 -5.99
CA GLY A 33 2.02 6.21 -6.88
C GLY A 33 3.24 6.72 -7.63
N CYS A 34 3.02 7.15 -8.86
CA CYS A 34 4.06 7.67 -9.74
C CYS A 34 3.58 8.92 -10.48
N VAL A 35 4.44 9.92 -10.57
CA VAL A 35 4.21 11.17 -11.31
C VAL A 35 5.44 11.44 -12.20
N LEU A 36 5.22 11.75 -13.47
CA LEU A 36 6.27 12.10 -14.43
C LEU A 36 6.13 13.57 -14.82
N VAL A 37 7.23 14.32 -14.70
CA VAL A 37 7.25 15.77 -14.88
C VAL A 37 8.36 16.18 -15.85
N LYS A 38 8.09 17.10 -16.74
CA LYS A 38 9.10 17.73 -17.61
C LYS A 38 8.83 19.23 -17.69
N LYS A 39 9.86 20.06 -17.51
CA LYS A 39 9.74 21.54 -17.53
C LYS A 39 8.55 22.03 -16.67
N ASN A 40 8.46 21.54 -15.42
CA ASN A 40 7.40 21.83 -14.45
C ASN A 40 5.97 21.41 -14.84
N LYS A 41 5.76 20.76 -15.99
CA LYS A 41 4.47 20.24 -16.44
C LYS A 41 4.38 18.74 -16.14
N ILE A 42 3.26 18.30 -15.59
CA ILE A 42 2.97 16.87 -15.37
C ILE A 42 2.64 16.26 -16.74
N LEU A 43 3.45 15.30 -17.17
CA LEU A 43 3.24 14.55 -18.42
C LEU A 43 2.24 13.41 -18.21
N ALA A 44 2.40 12.70 -17.10
CA ALA A 44 1.55 11.57 -16.73
C ALA A 44 1.62 11.34 -15.23
N MET A 45 0.55 10.78 -14.67
CA MET A 45 0.50 10.33 -13.29
C MET A 45 -0.39 9.10 -13.16
N SER A 46 -0.06 8.20 -12.25
CA SER A 46 -0.82 6.97 -12.01
C SER A 46 -0.49 6.35 -10.67
N SER A 47 -1.16 5.26 -10.37
CA SER A 47 -0.90 4.40 -9.20
C SER A 47 -1.00 2.94 -9.61
N THR A 48 -0.47 2.03 -8.77
CA THR A 48 -0.60 0.58 -8.91
C THR A 48 -2.03 0.20 -9.27
N GLY A 49 -2.19 -0.71 -10.21
CA GLY A 49 -3.49 -1.23 -10.63
C GLY A 49 -4.16 -2.13 -9.58
N LYS A 50 -5.41 -2.48 -9.81
CA LYS A 50 -6.13 -3.46 -8.99
C LYS A 50 -5.39 -4.81 -9.04
N ASN A 51 -5.37 -5.53 -7.94
CA ASN A 51 -4.62 -6.78 -7.76
C ASN A 51 -3.09 -6.63 -7.98
N GLY A 52 -2.56 -5.40 -7.80
CA GLY A 52 -1.13 -5.13 -7.82
C GLY A 52 -0.50 -4.89 -9.20
N ARG A 53 -1.26 -4.98 -10.27
CA ARG A 53 -0.78 -4.79 -11.65
C ARG A 53 -1.75 -3.97 -12.51
N PRO A 54 -1.26 -3.26 -13.55
CA PRO A 54 0.15 -2.90 -13.82
C PRO A 54 0.73 -2.02 -12.72
N HIS A 55 2.07 -1.93 -12.60
CA HIS A 55 2.71 -1.01 -11.68
C HIS A 55 2.49 0.46 -12.08
N ALA A 56 2.63 1.37 -11.12
CA ALA A 56 2.41 2.80 -11.35
C ALA A 56 3.33 3.35 -12.44
N GLU A 57 4.60 2.95 -12.42
CA GLU A 57 5.64 3.35 -13.36
C GLU A 57 5.33 2.89 -14.78
N GLU A 58 4.93 1.63 -14.97
CA GLU A 58 4.53 1.07 -16.26
C GLU A 58 3.41 1.92 -16.89
N LYS A 59 2.38 2.23 -16.09
CA LYS A 59 1.24 3.04 -16.54
C LYS A 59 1.65 4.45 -16.92
N VAL A 60 2.55 5.06 -16.15
CA VAL A 60 3.03 6.42 -16.38
C VAL A 60 3.88 6.48 -17.65
N LEU A 61 4.81 5.54 -17.80
CA LEU A 61 5.68 5.46 -18.99
C LEU A 61 4.88 5.16 -20.25
N LYS A 62 3.92 4.23 -20.20
CA LYS A 62 3.02 3.96 -21.32
C LYS A 62 2.23 5.19 -21.76
N LYS A 63 1.71 5.98 -20.79
CA LYS A 63 0.97 7.21 -21.08
C LYS A 63 1.85 8.32 -21.66
N ALA A 64 3.07 8.46 -21.16
CA ALA A 64 3.98 9.52 -21.60
C ALA A 64 4.63 9.22 -22.96
N GLY A 65 4.88 7.95 -23.26
CA GLY A 65 5.56 7.52 -24.49
C GLY A 65 6.90 8.24 -24.67
N LYS A 66 7.20 8.71 -25.88
CA LYS A 66 8.43 9.44 -26.22
C LYS A 66 8.62 10.75 -25.44
N LYS A 67 7.55 11.33 -24.89
CA LYS A 67 7.62 12.55 -24.07
C LYS A 67 8.37 12.34 -22.76
N SER A 68 8.56 11.09 -22.32
CA SER A 68 9.32 10.73 -21.11
C SER A 68 10.81 11.09 -21.17
N ILE A 69 11.39 11.19 -22.37
CA ILE A 69 12.82 11.51 -22.55
C ILE A 69 13.16 12.83 -21.86
N GLY A 70 14.19 12.83 -21.01
CA GLY A 70 14.65 14.00 -20.26
C GLY A 70 13.72 14.47 -19.14
N SER A 71 12.73 13.67 -18.74
CA SER A 71 11.80 14.00 -17.65
C SER A 71 12.37 13.62 -16.28
N THR A 72 11.64 14.00 -15.22
CA THR A 72 11.87 13.62 -13.83
C THR A 72 10.70 12.75 -13.35
N MET A 73 11.01 11.61 -12.80
CA MET A 73 10.03 10.69 -12.20
C MET A 73 9.99 10.84 -10.68
N TYR A 74 8.80 10.82 -10.12
CA TYR A 74 8.53 10.82 -8.67
C TYR A 74 7.72 9.58 -8.32
N VAL A 75 8.27 8.70 -7.49
CA VAL A 75 7.66 7.42 -7.15
C VAL A 75 7.73 7.17 -5.64
N THR A 76 6.67 6.59 -5.07
CA THR A 76 6.56 6.42 -3.62
C THR A 76 7.32 5.21 -3.07
N LEU A 77 7.79 4.31 -3.92
CA LEU A 77 8.59 3.13 -3.57
C LEU A 77 9.63 2.87 -4.65
N GLU A 78 10.76 2.28 -4.30
CA GLU A 78 11.79 1.86 -5.24
C GLU A 78 11.18 0.98 -6.35
N PRO A 79 11.37 1.31 -7.64
CA PRO A 79 10.88 0.53 -8.76
C PRO A 79 11.44 -0.88 -8.76
N CYS A 80 10.64 -1.90 -9.08
CA CYS A 80 11.08 -3.29 -9.04
C CYS A 80 12.27 -3.56 -9.99
N TYR A 81 13.26 -4.30 -9.47
CA TYR A 81 14.46 -4.71 -10.21
C TYR A 81 14.27 -6.05 -10.93
N HIS A 82 13.60 -6.98 -10.25
CA HIS A 82 13.39 -8.33 -10.76
C HIS A 82 12.47 -8.35 -12.00
N ASN A 83 12.72 -9.27 -12.90
CA ASN A 83 11.83 -9.52 -14.02
C ASN A 83 10.52 -10.12 -13.52
N SER A 84 9.42 -9.56 -13.96
CA SER A 84 8.08 -10.11 -13.84
C SER A 84 7.56 -10.46 -15.23
N THR A 85 6.35 -10.99 -15.33
CA THR A 85 5.66 -11.24 -16.60
C THR A 85 5.65 -10.02 -17.56
N PHE A 86 5.76 -8.81 -17.01
CA PHE A 86 5.79 -7.54 -17.77
C PHE A 86 7.19 -6.88 -17.78
N GLY A 87 8.24 -7.62 -17.39
CA GLY A 87 9.61 -7.10 -17.25
C GLY A 87 9.84 -6.34 -15.94
N SER A 88 11.01 -5.72 -15.82
CA SER A 88 11.43 -4.91 -14.68
C SER A 88 11.06 -3.44 -14.90
N CYS A 89 10.43 -2.79 -13.91
CA CYS A 89 10.19 -1.35 -13.96
C CYS A 89 11.49 -0.57 -14.11
N ALA A 90 12.55 -0.99 -13.41
CA ALA A 90 13.86 -0.34 -13.51
C ALA A 90 14.39 -0.34 -14.94
N LYS A 91 14.33 -1.48 -15.65
CA LYS A 91 14.75 -1.56 -17.05
C LYS A 91 13.88 -0.72 -17.99
N GLN A 92 12.57 -0.65 -17.76
CA GLN A 92 11.65 0.21 -18.53
C GLN A 92 11.96 1.69 -18.32
N ILE A 93 12.27 2.10 -17.09
CA ILE A 93 12.65 3.47 -16.74
C ILE A 93 13.92 3.86 -17.48
N ILE A 94 14.94 3.01 -17.52
CA ILE A 94 16.19 3.28 -18.28
C ILE A 94 15.89 3.44 -19.78
N LYS A 95 15.12 2.53 -20.37
CA LYS A 95 14.73 2.60 -21.78
C LYS A 95 13.96 3.89 -22.11
N SER A 96 13.24 4.46 -21.14
CA SER A 96 12.48 5.71 -21.33
C SER A 96 13.34 6.97 -21.30
N LYS A 97 14.65 6.85 -21.02
CA LYS A 97 15.64 7.94 -21.04
C LYS A 97 15.23 9.15 -20.18
N ILE A 98 14.71 8.88 -18.96
CA ILE A 98 14.47 9.94 -17.97
C ILE A 98 15.81 10.43 -17.40
N ASN A 99 15.89 11.68 -16.95
CA ASN A 99 17.12 12.25 -16.39
C ASN A 99 17.22 12.10 -14.88
N ASN A 100 16.09 12.18 -14.17
CA ASN A 100 16.07 12.18 -12.71
C ASN A 100 14.97 11.27 -12.17
N ILE A 101 15.22 10.67 -11.01
CA ILE A 101 14.21 9.95 -10.26
C ILE A 101 14.26 10.30 -8.77
N PHE A 102 13.09 10.60 -8.19
CA PHE A 102 12.89 10.80 -6.77
C PHE A 102 12.08 9.63 -6.22
N ILE A 103 12.68 8.88 -5.29
CA ILE A 103 12.11 7.68 -4.66
C ILE A 103 11.83 8.00 -3.21
N SER A 104 10.59 7.86 -2.74
CA SER A 104 10.27 8.12 -1.33
C SER A 104 10.91 7.12 -0.39
N LYS A 105 10.86 5.83 -0.71
CA LYS A 105 11.34 4.75 0.16
C LYS A 105 11.99 3.63 -0.62
N ILE A 106 13.05 3.05 -0.06
CA ILE A 106 13.70 1.84 -0.56
C ILE A 106 12.76 0.65 -0.35
N ASP A 107 12.70 -0.24 -1.32
CA ASP A 107 11.93 -1.49 -1.21
C ASP A 107 12.66 -2.48 -0.29
N PRO A 108 12.02 -3.03 0.76
CA PRO A 108 12.63 -4.05 1.61
C PRO A 108 12.78 -5.41 0.93
N ASP A 109 12.13 -5.66 -0.20
CA ASP A 109 12.22 -6.93 -0.93
C ASP A 109 13.66 -7.19 -1.38
N PRO A 110 14.31 -8.28 -0.95
CA PRO A 110 15.71 -8.59 -1.32
C PRO A 110 15.95 -8.69 -2.82
N ARG A 111 14.91 -8.95 -3.62
CA ARG A 111 14.98 -8.98 -5.09
C ARG A 111 15.15 -7.59 -5.69
N THR A 112 14.78 -6.54 -4.96
CA THR A 112 14.80 -5.14 -5.41
C THR A 112 15.75 -4.26 -4.58
N ASN A 113 15.80 -4.42 -3.29
CA ASN A 113 16.48 -3.58 -2.29
C ASN A 113 17.79 -2.96 -2.81
N LYS A 114 17.78 -1.66 -3.04
CA LYS A 114 18.87 -0.83 -3.58
C LYS A 114 19.41 -1.24 -4.96
N LYS A 115 18.92 -2.33 -5.57
CA LYS A 115 19.42 -2.82 -6.87
C LYS A 115 19.01 -1.92 -8.01
N SER A 116 17.77 -1.41 -7.96
CA SER A 116 17.28 -0.45 -8.97
C SER A 116 18.01 0.88 -8.87
N ILE A 117 18.31 1.34 -7.65
CA ILE A 117 19.06 2.57 -7.42
C ILE A 117 20.45 2.47 -8.05
N LYS A 118 21.22 1.40 -7.72
CA LYS A 118 22.54 1.14 -8.31
C LYS A 118 22.47 1.06 -9.84
N LEU A 119 21.41 0.46 -10.37
CA LEU A 119 21.22 0.36 -11.82
C LEU A 119 20.94 1.72 -12.46
N PHE A 120 20.16 2.60 -11.82
CA PHE A 120 19.92 3.97 -12.28
C PHE A 120 21.18 4.81 -12.29
N GLU A 121 21.96 4.78 -11.21
CA GLU A 121 23.24 5.49 -11.09
C GLU A 121 24.24 5.05 -12.18
N LYS A 122 24.33 3.73 -12.42
CA LYS A 122 25.17 3.16 -13.51
C LYS A 122 24.72 3.64 -14.90
N ASN A 123 23.46 4.01 -15.08
CA ASN A 123 22.91 4.52 -16.33
C ASN A 123 22.73 6.06 -16.32
N LEU A 124 23.46 6.76 -15.45
CA LEU A 124 23.53 8.23 -15.36
C LEU A 124 22.16 8.91 -15.07
N ILE A 125 21.22 8.18 -14.44
CA ILE A 125 19.97 8.73 -13.95
C ILE A 125 20.22 9.28 -12.56
N LYS A 126 20.09 10.60 -12.37
CA LYS A 126 20.24 11.24 -11.05
C LYS A 126 19.16 10.74 -10.09
N THR A 127 19.57 10.01 -9.04
CA THR A 127 18.67 9.35 -8.10
C THR A 127 18.68 10.03 -6.75
N ASN A 128 17.50 10.36 -6.22
CA ASN A 128 17.29 10.94 -4.90
C ASN A 128 16.32 10.07 -4.10
N VAL A 129 16.65 9.76 -2.84
CA VAL A 129 15.87 8.84 -1.99
C VAL A 129 15.53 9.50 -0.66
N GLY A 130 14.36 9.18 -0.12
CA GLY A 130 14.00 9.43 1.28
C GLY A 130 13.17 10.69 1.54
N LEU A 131 12.95 11.57 0.56
CA LEU A 131 12.35 12.89 0.79
C LEU A 131 10.95 12.87 1.48
N THR A 132 10.18 11.80 1.37
CA THR A 132 8.86 11.63 2.02
C THR A 132 8.69 10.19 2.51
N SER A 133 9.74 9.57 3.04
CA SER A 133 9.76 8.15 3.43
C SER A 133 8.70 7.83 4.49
N GLU A 134 8.46 8.71 5.44
CA GLU A 134 7.44 8.56 6.48
C GLU A 134 6.01 8.39 5.93
N LYS A 135 5.72 8.99 4.76
CA LYS A 135 4.43 8.82 4.08
C LYS A 135 4.28 7.43 3.46
N SER A 136 5.38 6.88 2.94
CA SER A 136 5.41 5.49 2.43
C SER A 136 5.20 4.50 3.57
N ASP A 137 5.86 4.72 4.73
CA ASP A 137 5.70 3.89 5.91
C ASP A 137 4.24 3.86 6.38
N GLN A 138 3.62 5.02 6.54
CA GLN A 138 2.21 5.12 6.92
C GLN A 138 1.26 4.38 5.97
N LEU A 139 1.55 4.40 4.68
CA LEU A 139 0.68 3.80 3.67
C LEU A 139 0.85 2.29 3.55
N ASN A 140 2.10 1.81 3.51
CA ASN A 140 2.43 0.43 3.19
C ASN A 140 3.11 -0.32 4.37
N ASN A 141 2.85 0.10 5.60
CA ASN A 141 3.44 -0.49 6.81
C ASN A 141 3.31 -2.03 6.85
N PHE A 142 2.14 -2.55 6.48
CA PHE A 142 1.91 -3.99 6.39
C PHE A 142 2.89 -4.69 5.44
N TYR A 143 3.19 -4.08 4.29
CA TYR A 143 4.13 -4.63 3.31
C TYR A 143 5.57 -4.61 3.85
N PHE A 144 6.00 -3.48 4.41
CA PHE A 144 7.36 -3.35 4.96
C PHE A 144 7.60 -4.35 6.09
N ILE A 145 6.69 -4.43 7.06
CA ILE A 145 6.80 -5.35 8.19
C ILE A 145 6.75 -6.80 7.72
N SER A 146 5.79 -7.18 6.89
CA SER A 146 5.66 -8.57 6.45
C SER A 146 6.84 -9.04 5.59
N THR A 147 7.40 -8.16 4.77
CA THR A 147 8.56 -8.48 3.94
C THR A 147 9.85 -8.59 4.77
N GLN A 148 10.07 -7.69 5.72
CA GLN A 148 11.26 -7.68 6.57
C GLN A 148 11.25 -8.82 7.59
N LEU A 149 10.12 -9.06 8.24
CA LEU A 149 9.99 -10.05 9.30
C LEU A 149 9.53 -11.43 8.80
N LYS A 150 9.25 -11.57 7.51
CA LYS A 150 8.76 -12.81 6.88
C LYS A 150 7.57 -13.43 7.62
N ARG A 151 6.68 -12.60 8.15
CA ARG A 151 5.47 -12.99 8.86
C ARG A 151 4.29 -12.07 8.53
N PRO A 152 3.04 -12.52 8.72
CA PRO A 152 1.88 -11.66 8.51
C PRO A 152 1.93 -10.39 9.38
N TYR A 153 1.45 -9.28 8.85
CA TYR A 153 1.17 -8.09 9.62
C TYR A 153 -0.19 -8.25 10.31
N ILE A 154 -0.18 -8.37 11.64
CA ILE A 154 -1.38 -8.59 12.44
C ILE A 154 -1.87 -7.26 13.01
N LYS A 155 -3.16 -6.99 12.86
CA LYS A 155 -3.86 -5.87 13.49
C LYS A 155 -4.94 -6.41 14.41
N VAL A 156 -4.78 -6.21 15.70
CA VAL A 156 -5.77 -6.59 16.71
C VAL A 156 -6.84 -5.50 16.82
N LYS A 157 -8.12 -5.88 16.85
CA LYS A 157 -9.27 -5.01 17.12
C LYS A 157 -10.07 -5.60 18.26
N MET A 158 -10.23 -4.82 19.31
CA MET A 158 -11.10 -5.16 20.44
C MET A 158 -12.19 -4.08 20.59
N ALA A 159 -13.40 -4.48 20.98
CA ALA A 159 -14.41 -3.59 21.50
C ALA A 159 -14.49 -3.83 23.01
N ILE A 160 -14.25 -2.79 23.77
CA ILE A 160 -14.23 -2.84 25.24
C ILE A 160 -15.09 -1.69 25.80
N SER A 161 -15.69 -1.90 26.95
CA SER A 161 -16.34 -0.88 27.77
C SER A 161 -15.30 0.01 28.48
N ASN A 162 -15.74 1.04 29.19
CA ASN A 162 -14.84 1.94 29.93
C ASN A 162 -14.07 1.20 31.05
N ASP A 163 -14.69 0.20 31.66
CA ASP A 163 -14.07 -0.70 32.64
C ASP A 163 -13.34 -1.90 32.01
N GLN A 164 -13.02 -1.82 30.70
CA GLN A 164 -12.22 -2.78 29.94
C GLN A 164 -12.85 -4.17 29.79
N LYS A 165 -14.17 -4.30 29.90
CA LYS A 165 -14.89 -5.56 29.68
C LYS A 165 -15.25 -5.73 28.21
N ILE A 166 -15.26 -6.98 27.73
CA ILE A 166 -15.64 -7.34 26.34
C ILE A 166 -17.08 -7.81 26.22
N ALA A 167 -17.72 -8.14 27.34
CA ALA A 167 -19.11 -8.59 27.44
C ALA A 167 -19.61 -8.40 28.88
N TRP A 168 -20.91 -8.47 29.07
CA TRP A 168 -21.56 -8.56 30.36
C TRP A 168 -21.34 -9.94 31.02
N SER A 169 -21.75 -10.13 32.27
CA SER A 169 -21.65 -11.41 32.99
C SER A 169 -22.46 -12.54 32.32
N ASP A 170 -23.56 -12.20 31.66
CA ASP A 170 -24.39 -13.11 30.84
C ASP A 170 -23.82 -13.37 29.42
N TYR A 171 -22.61 -12.88 29.13
CA TYR A 171 -21.95 -12.93 27.83
C TYR A 171 -22.64 -12.08 26.74
N SER A 172 -23.64 -11.28 27.03
CA SER A 172 -24.18 -10.33 26.07
C SER A 172 -23.16 -9.22 25.78
N SER A 173 -23.04 -8.79 24.51
CA SER A 173 -22.04 -7.81 24.09
C SER A 173 -22.59 -6.73 23.13
N LYS A 174 -23.88 -6.78 22.84
CA LYS A 174 -24.54 -5.81 21.94
C LYS A 174 -25.16 -4.68 22.77
N TRP A 175 -24.74 -3.42 22.65
CA TRP A 175 -23.69 -2.86 21.77
C TRP A 175 -22.66 -2.11 22.64
N ILE A 176 -21.47 -2.66 22.82
CA ILE A 176 -20.39 -1.99 23.57
C ILE A 176 -19.88 -0.77 22.80
N SER A 177 -19.84 -0.85 21.46
CA SER A 177 -19.31 0.23 20.65
C SER A 177 -20.40 0.96 19.86
N ASN A 178 -20.21 2.28 19.66
CA ASN A 178 -21.14 3.12 18.92
C ASN A 178 -21.08 2.86 17.38
N THR A 179 -22.02 3.48 16.66
CA THR A 179 -22.14 3.31 15.20
C THR A 179 -20.90 3.78 14.43
N LYS A 180 -20.19 4.83 14.91
CA LYS A 180 -18.94 5.30 14.27
C LYS A 180 -17.84 4.24 14.37
N SER A 181 -17.66 3.66 15.55
CA SER A 181 -16.69 2.58 15.80
C SER A 181 -17.00 1.33 14.97
N ARG A 182 -18.28 0.95 14.86
CA ARG A 182 -18.70 -0.18 14.01
C ARG A 182 -18.42 0.07 12.52
N LYS A 183 -18.67 1.28 12.01
CA LYS A 183 -18.29 1.68 10.64
C LYS A 183 -16.77 1.61 10.44
N TYR A 184 -16.00 2.02 11.44
CA TYR A 184 -14.54 1.94 11.39
C TYR A 184 -14.04 0.49 11.35
N SER A 185 -14.68 -0.44 12.09
CA SER A 185 -14.37 -1.87 12.02
C SER A 185 -14.56 -2.44 10.61
N HIS A 186 -15.62 -2.05 9.90
CA HIS A 186 -15.79 -2.44 8.49
C HIS A 186 -14.67 -1.87 7.59
N LYS A 187 -14.19 -0.65 7.87
CA LYS A 187 -13.05 -0.06 7.15
C LYS A 187 -11.76 -0.83 7.42
N LEU A 188 -11.50 -1.25 8.67
CA LEU A 188 -10.33 -2.09 8.99
C LEU A 188 -10.38 -3.41 8.24
N ARG A 189 -11.52 -4.10 8.23
CA ARG A 189 -11.71 -5.34 7.45
C ARG A 189 -11.48 -5.12 5.95
N PHE A 190 -11.97 -4.01 5.38
CA PHE A 190 -11.78 -3.70 3.96
C PHE A 190 -10.30 -3.67 3.55
N TYR A 191 -9.44 -3.20 4.44
CA TYR A 191 -7.98 -3.11 4.23
C TYR A 191 -7.22 -4.37 4.65
N SER A 192 -7.90 -5.41 5.12
CA SER A 192 -7.30 -6.69 5.49
C SER A 192 -7.41 -7.72 4.36
N GLN A 193 -6.60 -8.76 4.41
CA GLN A 193 -6.63 -9.89 3.48
C GLN A 193 -7.36 -11.10 4.07
N ALA A 194 -7.37 -11.23 5.40
CA ALA A 194 -8.07 -12.27 6.13
C ALA A 194 -8.59 -11.73 7.46
N ILE A 195 -9.51 -12.46 8.06
CA ILE A 195 -9.99 -12.24 9.44
C ILE A 195 -9.54 -13.44 10.26
N LEU A 196 -8.89 -13.19 11.39
CA LEU A 196 -8.55 -14.22 12.38
C LEU A 196 -9.51 -14.10 13.56
N THR A 197 -10.11 -15.21 13.97
CA THR A 197 -11.05 -15.29 15.10
C THR A 197 -10.90 -16.61 15.83
N THR A 198 -11.72 -16.83 16.87
CA THR A 198 -11.75 -18.09 17.62
C THR A 198 -13.07 -18.82 17.43
N SER A 199 -13.08 -20.13 17.61
CA SER A 199 -14.31 -20.95 17.58
C SER A 199 -15.33 -20.46 18.61
N LYS A 200 -14.90 -20.05 19.80
CA LYS A 200 -15.77 -19.49 20.84
C LYS A 200 -16.55 -18.26 20.33
N THR A 201 -15.88 -17.35 19.61
CA THR A 201 -16.55 -16.17 19.00
C THR A 201 -17.54 -16.60 17.93
N VAL A 202 -17.18 -17.58 17.10
CA VAL A 202 -18.08 -18.08 16.04
C VAL A 202 -19.35 -18.69 16.63
N ILE A 203 -19.20 -19.55 17.62
CA ILE A 203 -20.33 -20.25 18.28
C ILE A 203 -21.24 -19.26 19.03
N LYS A 204 -20.65 -18.32 19.81
CA LYS A 204 -21.42 -17.40 20.64
C LYS A 204 -22.08 -16.27 19.84
N ASP A 205 -21.39 -15.68 18.88
CA ASP A 205 -21.83 -14.46 18.20
C ASP A 205 -22.43 -14.71 16.81
N ASN A 206 -22.23 -15.91 16.24
CA ASN A 206 -22.61 -16.26 14.86
C ASN A 206 -22.34 -15.11 13.86
N PRO A 207 -21.10 -14.63 13.75
CA PRO A 207 -20.79 -13.42 13.04
C PRO A 207 -20.75 -13.65 11.52
N ARG A 208 -21.34 -12.75 10.76
CA ARG A 208 -21.35 -12.85 9.27
C ARG A 208 -20.01 -12.55 8.62
N PHE A 209 -19.03 -11.98 9.28
CA PHE A 209 -17.69 -11.58 8.79
C PHE A 209 -17.67 -10.78 7.46
N THR A 210 -18.81 -10.25 7.04
CA THR A 210 -18.95 -9.48 5.79
C THR A 210 -18.39 -8.07 5.94
N ILE A 211 -17.93 -7.50 4.80
CA ILE A 211 -17.62 -6.08 4.72
C ILE A 211 -18.78 -5.38 4.03
N ARG A 212 -19.37 -4.42 4.74
CA ARG A 212 -20.57 -3.71 4.30
C ARG A 212 -20.33 -2.21 4.18
N LYS A 213 -20.94 -1.59 3.17
CA LYS A 213 -21.03 -0.14 2.99
C LYS A 213 -22.47 0.21 2.66
N LYS A 214 -23.08 1.13 3.44
CA LYS A 214 -24.50 1.46 3.30
C LYS A 214 -25.40 0.20 3.24
N ASN A 215 -25.19 -0.73 4.16
CA ASN A 215 -25.88 -2.03 4.28
C ASN A 215 -25.68 -3.03 3.13
N LYS A 216 -25.01 -2.66 2.05
CA LYS A 216 -24.66 -3.59 0.95
C LYS A 216 -23.33 -4.30 1.24
N ILE A 217 -23.28 -5.60 1.02
CA ILE A 217 -22.03 -6.39 1.09
C ILE A 217 -21.18 -6.01 -0.11
N ILE A 218 -19.92 -5.61 0.16
CA ILE A 218 -18.98 -5.17 -0.87
C ILE A 218 -17.76 -6.08 -1.02
N LYS A 219 -17.51 -6.94 -0.02
CA LYS A 219 -16.37 -7.87 -0.04
C LYS A 219 -16.56 -8.97 1.00
N TYR A 220 -16.09 -10.16 0.67
CA TYR A 220 -15.82 -11.25 1.60
C TYR A 220 -14.32 -11.41 1.80
N LEU A 221 -13.91 -11.92 2.96
CA LEU A 221 -12.53 -12.26 3.26
C LEU A 221 -12.45 -13.71 3.72
N PRO A 222 -11.34 -14.40 3.47
CA PRO A 222 -11.03 -15.65 4.16
C PRO A 222 -11.11 -15.44 5.67
N VAL A 223 -11.73 -16.39 6.37
CA VAL A 223 -11.81 -16.41 7.82
C VAL A 223 -10.98 -17.58 8.32
N ILE A 224 -10.05 -17.27 9.22
CA ILE A 224 -9.18 -18.24 9.87
C ILE A 224 -9.70 -18.39 11.30
N ILE A 225 -10.10 -19.60 11.67
CA ILE A 225 -10.65 -19.90 13.00
C ILE A 225 -9.61 -20.66 13.80
N ILE A 226 -9.22 -20.09 14.96
CA ILE A 226 -8.40 -20.81 15.93
C ILE A 226 -9.36 -21.68 16.77
N ASP A 227 -9.22 -22.97 16.63
CA ASP A 227 -10.00 -23.95 17.36
C ASP A 227 -9.09 -25.00 18.00
N LYS A 228 -9.14 -25.11 19.33
CA LYS A 228 -8.33 -26.07 20.08
C LYS A 228 -8.87 -27.50 19.96
N SER A 229 -10.17 -27.65 19.74
CA SER A 229 -10.87 -28.96 19.82
C SER A 229 -11.32 -29.48 18.47
N LEU A 230 -11.22 -28.71 17.41
CA LEU A 230 -11.66 -29.04 16.05
C LEU A 230 -13.14 -29.52 15.99
N LYS A 231 -14.01 -28.88 16.78
CA LYS A 231 -15.44 -29.17 16.86
C LYS A 231 -16.23 -28.38 15.85
#